data_373d166ca9ee623661be12c14b03790d
#
_entry.id   373d166ca9ee623661be12c14b03790d
#
_cell.length_a   1.000
_cell.length_b   1.000
_cell.length_c   1.000
_cell.angle_alpha   90.00
_cell.angle_beta   90.00
_cell.angle_gamma   90.00
#
_symmetry.space_group_name_H-M   'P 1'
#
loop_
_entity.id
_entity.type
_entity.pdbx_description
1 polymer ?
#
loop_
_entity_poly.entity_id
_entity_poly.type
_entity_poly.pdbx_seq_one_letter_code
_entity_poly.pdbx_strand_id
1 'polypeptide(L)'
;MRPTLRCASVCLAAILGCALLAPAATEPSIASGNIDDIIRTLSGRTDAGSLNLLSRAYYAIEQFDNAITAGEKAVNLQPNNSLYHLWLGRAYGEKAAIANPFSAASLARKTKNEFEQAVKLDPAFVQARADLSEYFVEAPSIMGGGLDKARDQAVQVAKYDEATSHWILALIASKDKNLAETESQLQQAIKVAKDPSQYWMNLASFYSHHARPDDMQKAISQALAQPNKSAETYYNAAGVLFQSGKNFPAAIEYLKKYLNSGAMVEDAPAFRAHYLLGQIYEKMGNKPDASAEYKASLALASGFAPASKALGRAQ
;
A
#
# COMPACT_ATOMS: atom_id res chain seq x y z
N MET A 1 57.48 -27.29 60.20
CA MET A 1 58.24 -26.82 59.02
C MET A 1 57.50 -27.30 57.79
N ARG A 2 57.00 -26.38 56.96
CA ARG A 2 56.11 -26.67 55.86
C ARG A 2 56.87 -26.90 54.55
N PRO A 3 56.49 -27.83 53.69
CA PRO A 3 56.96 -27.91 52.31
C PRO A 3 55.94 -27.18 51.39
N THR A 4 56.49 -26.38 50.51
CA THR A 4 55.83 -25.62 49.48
C THR A 4 55.50 -26.49 48.26
N LEU A 5 54.18 -26.61 47.92
CA LEU A 5 53.76 -27.19 46.65
C LEU A 5 53.80 -26.08 45.54
N ARG A 6 54.52 -26.41 44.46
CA ARG A 6 54.51 -25.62 43.23
C ARG A 6 53.33 -26.13 42.37
N CYS A 7 52.34 -25.29 42.12
CA CYS A 7 51.33 -25.48 41.09
C CYS A 7 51.86 -25.11 39.71
N ALA A 8 51.87 -26.07 38.80
CA ALA A 8 52.14 -25.80 37.39
C ALA A 8 50.83 -25.27 36.72
N SER A 9 50.85 -24.05 36.24
CA SER A 9 49.78 -23.46 35.45
C SER A 9 49.85 -23.98 34.03
N VAL A 10 48.85 -24.77 33.62
CA VAL A 10 48.61 -25.11 32.21
C VAL A 10 47.81 -23.98 31.61
N CYS A 11 48.40 -23.21 30.73
CA CYS A 11 47.71 -22.20 29.90
C CYS A 11 46.92 -22.94 28.81
N LEU A 12 45.60 -23.01 28.97
CA LEU A 12 44.69 -23.43 27.92
C LEU A 12 44.39 -22.21 27.05
N ALA A 13 44.99 -22.13 25.85
CA ALA A 13 44.65 -21.09 24.86
C ALA A 13 43.28 -21.41 24.27
N ALA A 14 42.29 -20.67 24.72
CA ALA A 14 40.97 -20.66 24.07
C ALA A 14 41.07 -19.88 22.75
N ILE A 15 41.05 -20.58 21.64
CA ILE A 15 40.87 -20.01 20.31
C ILE A 15 39.38 -19.56 20.22
N LEU A 16 39.11 -18.25 20.46
CA LEU A 16 37.84 -17.67 20.10
C LEU A 16 37.77 -17.62 18.56
N GLY A 17 37.06 -18.56 17.99
CA GLY A 17 36.61 -18.50 16.60
C GLY A 17 35.64 -17.32 16.47
N CYS A 18 36.11 -16.20 15.92
CA CYS A 18 35.27 -15.11 15.49
C CYS A 18 34.44 -15.58 14.30
N ALA A 19 33.26 -16.13 14.56
CA ALA A 19 32.28 -16.35 13.52
C ALA A 19 31.92 -14.96 12.98
N LEU A 20 32.40 -14.62 11.78
CA LEU A 20 31.90 -13.52 10.99
C LEU A 20 30.42 -13.78 10.78
N LEU A 21 29.56 -13.16 11.58
CA LEU A 21 28.15 -13.05 11.29
C LEU A 21 28.06 -12.33 9.94
N ALA A 22 27.76 -13.09 8.89
CA ALA A 22 27.34 -12.49 7.63
C ALA A 22 26.23 -11.49 7.97
N PRO A 23 26.22 -10.28 7.39
CA PRO A 23 25.12 -9.35 7.59
C PRO A 23 23.84 -10.10 7.23
N ALA A 24 22.88 -10.13 8.17
CA ALA A 24 21.56 -10.69 7.90
C ALA A 24 21.07 -10.04 6.61
N ALA A 25 20.85 -10.85 5.58
CA ALA A 25 20.28 -10.36 4.34
C ALA A 25 18.99 -9.62 4.71
N THR A 26 18.93 -8.32 4.43
CA THR A 26 17.71 -7.54 4.64
C THR A 26 16.58 -8.26 3.90
N GLU A 27 15.49 -8.56 4.60
CA GLU A 27 14.35 -9.20 3.96
C GLU A 27 13.90 -8.36 2.75
N PRO A 28 13.56 -9.01 1.63
CA PRO A 28 13.17 -8.30 0.44
C PRO A 28 11.91 -7.45 0.75
N SER A 29 11.95 -6.17 0.38
CA SER A 29 10.87 -5.21 0.63
C SER A 29 10.19 -4.79 -0.66
N ILE A 30 8.87 -4.88 -0.72
CA ILE A 30 8.07 -4.41 -1.86
C ILE A 30 8.26 -2.90 -2.08
N ALA A 31 8.46 -2.15 -1.01
CA ALA A 31 8.70 -0.71 -1.07
C ALA A 31 9.91 -0.33 -1.96
N SER A 32 10.96 -1.14 -1.99
CA SER A 32 12.10 -0.92 -2.89
C SER A 32 11.72 -0.98 -4.37
N GLY A 33 10.59 -1.61 -4.69
CA GLY A 33 10.08 -1.77 -6.04
C GLY A 33 10.75 -2.87 -6.86
N ASN A 34 11.78 -3.54 -6.35
CA ASN A 34 12.43 -4.65 -7.05
C ASN A 34 11.63 -5.95 -6.90
N ILE A 35 10.48 -5.98 -7.56
CA ILE A 35 9.50 -7.07 -7.46
C ILE A 35 10.05 -8.36 -8.08
N ASP A 36 10.81 -8.27 -9.17
CA ASP A 36 11.39 -9.43 -9.84
C ASP A 36 12.35 -10.19 -8.92
N ASP A 37 13.11 -9.46 -8.11
CA ASP A 37 14.01 -10.05 -7.10
C ASP A 37 13.23 -10.75 -5.99
N ILE A 38 12.15 -10.15 -5.52
CA ILE A 38 11.26 -10.75 -4.50
C ILE A 38 10.69 -12.05 -5.04
N ILE A 39 10.08 -12.02 -6.22
CA ILE A 39 9.47 -13.20 -6.84
C ILE A 39 10.52 -14.29 -7.04
N ARG A 40 11.69 -13.95 -7.59
CA ARG A 40 12.78 -14.90 -7.81
C ARG A 40 13.29 -15.53 -6.52
N THR A 41 13.45 -14.72 -5.45
CA THR A 41 13.99 -15.18 -4.16
C THR A 41 12.99 -16.04 -3.40
N LEU A 42 11.70 -15.73 -3.49
CA LEU A 42 10.65 -16.41 -2.75
C LEU A 42 9.97 -17.53 -3.55
N SER A 43 10.18 -17.62 -4.87
CA SER A 43 9.68 -18.74 -5.66
C SER A 43 10.22 -20.06 -5.14
N GLY A 44 9.31 -21.00 -4.83
CA GLY A 44 9.65 -22.28 -4.23
C GLY A 44 9.70 -22.32 -2.70
N ARG A 45 9.58 -21.17 -2.02
CA ARG A 45 9.38 -21.14 -0.55
C ARG A 45 7.98 -21.65 -0.20
N THR A 46 7.90 -22.33 0.96
CA THR A 46 6.65 -22.96 1.42
C THR A 46 6.20 -22.48 2.79
N ASP A 47 6.96 -21.62 3.44
CA ASP A 47 6.57 -21.02 4.72
C ASP A 47 5.54 -19.90 4.52
N ALA A 48 4.67 -19.70 5.50
CA ALA A 48 3.54 -18.78 5.40
C ALA A 48 3.97 -17.32 5.19
N GLY A 49 5.06 -16.87 5.82
CA GLY A 49 5.58 -15.51 5.68
C GLY A 49 6.06 -15.22 4.27
N SER A 50 6.87 -16.12 3.71
CA SER A 50 7.34 -16.02 2.30
C SER A 50 6.18 -16.06 1.31
N LEU A 51 5.19 -16.92 1.53
CA LEU A 51 4.00 -17.00 0.68
C LEU A 51 3.15 -15.73 0.74
N ASN A 52 2.98 -15.13 1.92
CA ASN A 52 2.29 -13.85 2.05
C ASN A 52 3.06 -12.72 1.33
N LEU A 53 4.37 -12.63 1.52
CA LEU A 53 5.17 -11.62 0.82
C LEU A 53 5.14 -11.82 -0.70
N LEU A 54 5.16 -13.07 -1.17
CA LEU A 54 4.99 -13.40 -2.58
C LEU A 54 3.60 -13.01 -3.11
N SER A 55 2.54 -13.23 -2.32
CA SER A 55 1.19 -12.76 -2.63
C SER A 55 1.14 -11.25 -2.83
N ARG A 56 1.76 -10.49 -1.91
CA ARG A 56 1.83 -9.03 -1.96
C ARG A 56 2.66 -8.54 -3.14
N ALA A 57 3.76 -9.23 -3.48
CA ALA A 57 4.56 -8.90 -4.66
C ALA A 57 3.77 -9.09 -5.96
N TYR A 58 3.04 -10.19 -6.11
CA TYR A 58 2.16 -10.40 -7.25
C TYR A 58 0.99 -9.40 -7.29
N TYR A 59 0.42 -9.06 -6.12
CA TYR A 59 -0.60 -8.01 -6.01
C TYR A 59 -0.07 -6.66 -6.53
N ALA A 60 1.14 -6.26 -6.11
CA ALA A 60 1.75 -5.01 -6.52
C ALA A 60 1.90 -4.86 -8.04
N ILE A 61 2.13 -5.96 -8.77
CA ILE A 61 2.24 -5.97 -10.25
C ILE A 61 0.94 -6.40 -10.96
N GLU A 62 -0.19 -6.43 -10.24
CA GLU A 62 -1.52 -6.73 -10.77
C GLU A 62 -1.68 -8.17 -11.32
N GLN A 63 -0.83 -9.10 -10.88
CA GLN A 63 -0.97 -10.52 -11.16
C GLN A 63 -1.86 -11.20 -10.11
N PHE A 64 -3.14 -10.82 -10.08
CA PHE A 64 -4.05 -11.16 -8.98
C PHE A 64 -4.29 -12.67 -8.83
N ASP A 65 -4.27 -13.46 -9.90
CA ASP A 65 -4.40 -14.92 -9.80
C ASP A 65 -3.23 -15.56 -9.04
N ASN A 66 -2.01 -15.09 -9.30
CA ASN A 66 -0.81 -15.52 -8.59
C ASN A 66 -0.83 -15.03 -7.14
N ALA A 67 -1.29 -13.78 -6.90
CA ALA A 67 -1.45 -13.22 -5.57
C ALA A 67 -2.44 -14.04 -4.73
N ILE A 68 -3.60 -14.38 -5.28
CA ILE A 68 -4.61 -15.22 -4.62
C ILE A 68 -4.02 -16.60 -4.31
N THR A 69 -3.36 -17.24 -5.28
CA THR A 69 -2.81 -18.58 -5.10
C THR A 69 -1.77 -18.63 -3.95
N ALA A 70 -0.90 -17.64 -3.86
CA ALA A 70 0.09 -17.53 -2.80
C ALA A 70 -0.57 -17.16 -1.46
N GLY A 71 -1.52 -16.23 -1.47
CA GLY A 71 -2.27 -15.79 -0.28
C GLY A 71 -3.10 -16.91 0.34
N GLU A 72 -3.84 -17.70 -0.47
CA GLU A 72 -4.59 -18.86 0.01
C GLU A 72 -3.68 -19.88 0.71
N LYS A 73 -2.51 -20.13 0.16
CA LYS A 73 -1.52 -21.02 0.82
C LYS A 73 -1.02 -20.44 2.14
N ALA A 74 -0.75 -19.12 2.21
CA ALA A 74 -0.31 -18.46 3.45
C ALA A 74 -1.38 -18.55 4.54
N VAL A 75 -2.64 -18.26 4.20
CA VAL A 75 -3.79 -18.35 5.12
C VAL A 75 -4.00 -19.82 5.58
N ASN A 76 -3.92 -20.79 4.67
CA ASN A 76 -4.07 -22.20 5.02
C ASN A 76 -3.00 -22.67 6.02
N LEU A 77 -1.77 -22.17 5.95
CA LEU A 77 -0.70 -22.49 6.87
C LEU A 77 -0.85 -21.76 8.22
N GLN A 78 -1.36 -20.53 8.21
CA GLN A 78 -1.55 -19.71 9.41
C GLN A 78 -2.92 -19.03 9.39
N PRO A 79 -4.02 -19.78 9.65
CA PRO A 79 -5.38 -19.28 9.51
C PRO A 79 -5.78 -18.22 10.57
N ASN A 80 -4.95 -18.00 11.58
CA ASN A 80 -5.18 -17.00 12.62
C ASN A 80 -4.34 -15.72 12.43
N ASN A 81 -3.75 -15.52 11.26
CA ASN A 81 -2.97 -14.33 10.97
C ASN A 81 -3.83 -13.28 10.25
N SER A 82 -4.22 -12.22 10.96
CA SER A 82 -5.07 -11.14 10.44
C SER A 82 -4.50 -10.44 9.21
N LEU A 83 -3.17 -10.26 9.16
CA LEU A 83 -2.50 -9.63 8.01
C LEU A 83 -2.63 -10.46 6.73
N TYR A 84 -2.58 -11.80 6.84
CA TYR A 84 -2.69 -12.67 5.67
C TYR A 84 -4.10 -12.66 5.10
N HIS A 85 -5.12 -12.63 5.97
CA HIS A 85 -6.52 -12.43 5.55
C HIS A 85 -6.73 -11.08 4.86
N LEU A 86 -6.14 -10.00 5.42
CA LEU A 86 -6.23 -8.68 4.80
C LEU A 86 -5.71 -8.70 3.34
N TRP A 87 -4.50 -9.20 3.13
CA TRP A 87 -3.89 -9.21 1.80
C TRP A 87 -4.58 -10.16 0.82
N LEU A 88 -5.07 -11.31 1.28
CA LEU A 88 -5.88 -12.20 0.46
C LEU A 88 -7.21 -11.53 0.08
N GLY A 89 -7.85 -10.84 1.03
CA GLY A 89 -9.06 -10.04 0.77
C GLY A 89 -8.86 -8.98 -0.30
N ARG A 90 -7.75 -8.22 -0.22
CA ARG A 90 -7.35 -7.24 -1.24
C ARG A 90 -7.17 -7.89 -2.61
N ALA A 91 -6.45 -9.02 -2.68
CA ALA A 91 -6.22 -9.73 -3.94
C ALA A 91 -7.52 -10.21 -4.58
N TYR A 92 -8.48 -10.72 -3.79
CA TYR A 92 -9.80 -11.06 -4.29
C TYR A 92 -10.59 -9.83 -4.76
N GLY A 93 -10.50 -8.71 -4.04
CA GLY A 93 -11.19 -7.46 -4.37
C GLY A 93 -10.76 -6.91 -5.73
N GLU A 94 -9.47 -6.79 -5.96
CA GLU A 94 -8.92 -6.34 -7.24
C GLU A 94 -9.27 -7.31 -8.38
N LYS A 95 -9.19 -8.61 -8.13
CA LYS A 95 -9.62 -9.60 -9.12
C LYS A 95 -11.11 -9.48 -9.43
N ALA A 96 -11.95 -9.19 -8.43
CA ALA A 96 -13.39 -8.98 -8.63
C ALA A 96 -13.69 -7.78 -9.52
N ALA A 97 -12.93 -6.68 -9.35
CA ALA A 97 -13.10 -5.44 -10.11
C ALA A 97 -12.89 -5.62 -11.63
N ILE A 98 -12.04 -6.58 -12.03
CA ILE A 98 -11.73 -6.85 -13.44
C ILE A 98 -12.37 -8.13 -13.98
N ALA A 99 -13.09 -8.86 -13.14
CA ALA A 99 -13.73 -10.14 -13.54
C ALA A 99 -15.05 -9.92 -14.29
N ASN A 100 -15.49 -10.95 -15.01
CA ASN A 100 -16.85 -10.96 -15.54
C ASN A 100 -17.87 -11.00 -14.39
N PRO A 101 -19.15 -10.56 -14.62
CA PRO A 101 -20.14 -10.42 -13.55
C PRO A 101 -20.40 -11.69 -12.71
N PHE A 102 -20.31 -12.87 -13.31
CA PHE A 102 -20.56 -14.14 -12.61
C PHE A 102 -19.42 -14.45 -11.62
N SER A 103 -18.17 -14.28 -12.05
CA SER A 103 -16.99 -14.48 -11.21
C SER A 103 -16.85 -13.36 -10.18
N ALA A 104 -17.18 -12.11 -10.55
CA ALA A 104 -17.09 -10.94 -9.67
C ALA A 104 -17.92 -11.13 -8.39
N ALA A 105 -19.16 -11.65 -8.48
CA ALA A 105 -20.00 -11.87 -7.32
C ALA A 105 -19.41 -12.89 -6.32
N SER A 106 -18.78 -13.95 -6.83
CA SER A 106 -18.11 -14.94 -5.98
C SER A 106 -16.86 -14.36 -5.30
N LEU A 107 -16.04 -13.62 -6.07
CA LEU A 107 -14.83 -12.98 -5.58
C LEU A 107 -15.15 -11.89 -4.55
N ALA A 108 -16.17 -11.06 -4.78
CA ALA A 108 -16.61 -10.05 -3.82
C ALA A 108 -17.04 -10.65 -2.47
N ARG A 109 -17.72 -11.80 -2.47
CA ARG A 109 -18.04 -12.52 -1.24
C ARG A 109 -16.79 -13.03 -0.52
N LYS A 110 -15.81 -13.53 -1.26
CA LYS A 110 -14.52 -13.94 -0.70
C LYS A 110 -13.79 -12.73 -0.09
N THR A 111 -13.73 -11.60 -0.81
CA THR A 111 -13.18 -10.33 -0.30
C THR A 111 -13.76 -9.96 1.06
N LYS A 112 -15.09 -9.91 1.15
CA LYS A 112 -15.79 -9.59 2.40
C LYS A 112 -15.40 -10.55 3.53
N ASN A 113 -15.46 -11.85 3.25
CA ASN A 113 -15.16 -12.87 4.25
C ASN A 113 -13.73 -12.75 4.80
N GLU A 114 -12.76 -12.50 3.94
CA GLU A 114 -11.37 -12.32 4.35
C GLU A 114 -11.17 -11.05 5.19
N PHE A 115 -11.78 -9.93 4.81
CA PHE A 115 -11.74 -8.71 5.62
C PHE A 115 -12.45 -8.88 6.97
N GLU A 116 -13.61 -9.55 7.01
CA GLU A 116 -14.30 -9.88 8.26
C GLU A 116 -13.46 -10.78 9.17
N GLN A 117 -12.72 -11.76 8.60
CA GLN A 117 -11.79 -12.59 9.37
C GLN A 117 -10.61 -11.76 9.89
N ALA A 118 -10.01 -10.88 9.08
CA ALA A 118 -8.93 -10.00 9.53
C ALA A 118 -9.35 -9.16 10.74
N VAL A 119 -10.52 -8.52 10.66
CA VAL A 119 -11.09 -7.70 11.76
C VAL A 119 -11.47 -8.55 12.98
N LYS A 120 -11.96 -9.77 12.78
CA LYS A 120 -12.31 -10.69 13.87
C LYS A 120 -11.07 -11.16 14.64
N LEU A 121 -9.98 -11.47 13.92
CA LEU A 121 -8.71 -11.93 14.50
C LEU A 121 -7.96 -10.82 15.23
N ASP A 122 -8.02 -9.59 14.68
CA ASP A 122 -7.44 -8.41 15.30
C ASP A 122 -8.43 -7.23 15.23
N PRO A 123 -9.27 -7.05 16.24
CA PRO A 123 -10.23 -5.95 16.30
C PRO A 123 -9.60 -4.54 16.31
N ALA A 124 -8.31 -4.43 16.63
CA ALA A 124 -7.56 -3.17 16.64
C ALA A 124 -6.87 -2.89 15.29
N PHE A 125 -6.95 -3.80 14.33
CA PHE A 125 -6.33 -3.64 13.02
C PHE A 125 -7.08 -2.58 12.20
N VAL A 126 -6.66 -1.33 12.37
CA VAL A 126 -7.29 -0.15 11.75
C VAL A 126 -7.43 -0.31 10.23
N GLN A 127 -6.37 -0.77 9.56
CA GLN A 127 -6.37 -0.93 8.11
C GLN A 127 -7.39 -1.97 7.62
N ALA A 128 -7.52 -3.11 8.34
CA ALA A 128 -8.51 -4.12 7.98
C ALA A 128 -9.96 -3.59 8.14
N ARG A 129 -10.19 -2.74 9.17
CA ARG A 129 -11.50 -2.07 9.33
C ARG A 129 -11.75 -1.04 8.25
N ALA A 130 -10.72 -0.30 7.83
CA ALA A 130 -10.81 0.66 6.73
C ALA A 130 -11.19 -0.05 5.42
N ASP A 131 -10.48 -1.12 5.04
CA ASP A 131 -10.74 -1.90 3.83
C ASP A 131 -12.13 -2.56 3.86
N LEU A 132 -12.55 -3.09 5.03
CA LEU A 132 -13.89 -3.65 5.21
C LEU A 132 -14.97 -2.56 5.06
N SER A 133 -14.70 -1.35 5.56
CA SER A 133 -15.65 -0.23 5.45
C SER A 133 -15.80 0.23 4.00
N GLU A 134 -14.69 0.33 3.28
CA GLU A 134 -14.70 0.65 1.86
C GLU A 134 -15.49 -0.40 1.07
N TYR A 135 -15.27 -1.69 1.36
CA TYR A 135 -16.08 -2.76 0.79
C TYR A 135 -17.59 -2.54 1.07
N PHE A 136 -17.98 -2.23 2.31
CA PHE A 136 -19.39 -2.01 2.64
C PHE A 136 -19.99 -0.79 1.94
N VAL A 137 -19.21 0.26 1.70
CA VAL A 137 -19.62 1.46 0.96
C VAL A 137 -19.78 1.16 -0.52
N GLU A 138 -18.86 0.40 -1.13
CA GLU A 138 -18.82 0.22 -2.58
C GLU A 138 -19.66 -0.98 -3.07
N ALA A 139 -19.72 -2.07 -2.31
CA ALA A 139 -20.39 -3.28 -2.75
C ALA A 139 -21.93 -3.13 -2.76
N PRO A 140 -22.62 -3.68 -3.75
CA PRO A 140 -24.08 -3.78 -3.72
C PRO A 140 -24.58 -4.58 -2.50
N SER A 141 -25.78 -4.25 -2.01
CA SER A 141 -26.38 -4.92 -0.84
C SER A 141 -26.53 -6.43 -1.01
N ILE A 142 -26.80 -6.89 -2.25
CA ILE A 142 -26.87 -8.33 -2.59
C ILE A 142 -25.52 -9.05 -2.39
N MET A 143 -24.41 -8.32 -2.41
CA MET A 143 -23.07 -8.83 -2.12
C MET A 143 -22.66 -8.58 -0.68
N GLY A 144 -23.56 -8.07 0.14
CA GLY A 144 -23.36 -7.83 1.56
C GLY A 144 -22.86 -6.42 1.90
N GLY A 145 -22.80 -5.49 0.94
CA GLY A 145 -22.55 -4.07 1.19
C GLY A 145 -23.68 -3.43 2.01
N GLY A 146 -23.46 -2.20 2.45
CA GLY A 146 -24.43 -1.39 3.19
C GLY A 146 -23.79 -0.31 4.02
N LEU A 147 -24.28 0.91 3.89
CA LEU A 147 -23.73 2.08 4.58
C LEU A 147 -23.86 1.99 6.11
N ASP A 148 -24.88 1.31 6.62
CA ASP A 148 -25.02 1.10 8.05
C ASP A 148 -23.89 0.22 8.61
N LYS A 149 -23.50 -0.82 7.86
CA LYS A 149 -22.35 -1.67 8.22
C LYS A 149 -21.03 -0.89 8.21
N ALA A 150 -20.85 -0.01 7.23
CA ALA A 150 -19.69 0.88 7.17
C ALA A 150 -19.69 1.84 8.39
N ARG A 151 -20.85 2.37 8.77
CA ARG A 151 -21.00 3.24 9.94
C ARG A 151 -20.66 2.50 11.23
N ASP A 152 -21.07 1.23 11.36
CA ASP A 152 -20.68 0.40 12.50
C ASP A 152 -19.15 0.22 12.60
N GLN A 153 -18.47 0.03 11.45
CA GLN A 153 -17.01 -0.02 11.45
C GLN A 153 -16.38 1.32 11.83
N ALA A 154 -16.94 2.46 11.41
CA ALA A 154 -16.47 3.79 11.82
C ALA A 154 -16.55 3.95 13.35
N VAL A 155 -17.65 3.55 13.97
CA VAL A 155 -17.82 3.57 15.44
C VAL A 155 -16.79 2.67 16.14
N GLN A 156 -16.51 1.49 15.59
CA GLN A 156 -15.53 0.57 16.19
C GLN A 156 -14.09 1.05 16.03
N VAL A 157 -13.72 1.58 14.86
CA VAL A 157 -12.35 2.05 14.62
C VAL A 157 -12.01 3.31 15.39
N ALA A 158 -12.99 4.15 15.71
CA ALA A 158 -12.80 5.36 16.51
C ALA A 158 -12.12 5.10 17.88
N LYS A 159 -12.24 3.89 18.40
CA LYS A 159 -11.58 3.47 19.66
C LYS A 159 -10.06 3.36 19.53
N TYR A 160 -9.55 3.20 18.31
CA TYR A 160 -8.14 2.97 17.99
C TYR A 160 -7.56 4.13 17.17
N ASP A 161 -8.36 4.66 16.24
CA ASP A 161 -7.99 5.75 15.34
C ASP A 161 -9.24 6.57 14.96
N GLU A 162 -9.39 7.73 15.61
CA GLU A 162 -10.51 8.65 15.37
C GLU A 162 -10.44 9.26 13.97
N ALA A 163 -9.24 9.51 13.44
CA ALA A 163 -9.08 10.08 12.12
C ALA A 163 -9.57 9.12 11.01
N THR A 164 -9.26 7.83 11.13
CA THR A 164 -9.80 6.79 10.23
C THR A 164 -11.33 6.70 10.36
N SER A 165 -11.90 6.87 11.54
CA SER A 165 -13.37 6.90 11.70
C SER A 165 -14.00 8.03 10.88
N HIS A 166 -13.47 9.25 10.98
CA HIS A 166 -13.94 10.38 10.20
C HIS A 166 -13.76 10.15 8.68
N TRP A 167 -12.65 9.52 8.27
CA TRP A 167 -12.45 9.16 6.88
C TRP A 167 -13.52 8.18 6.36
N ILE A 168 -13.88 7.16 7.15
CA ILE A 168 -14.98 6.24 6.79
C ILE A 168 -16.32 6.99 6.69
N LEU A 169 -16.60 7.92 7.61
CA LEU A 169 -17.80 8.75 7.54
C LEU A 169 -17.81 9.64 6.31
N ALA A 170 -16.63 10.14 5.88
CA ALA A 170 -16.50 10.87 4.63
C ALA A 170 -16.80 9.99 3.40
N LEU A 171 -16.36 8.73 3.38
CA LEU A 171 -16.71 7.78 2.30
C LEU A 171 -18.22 7.56 2.23
N ILE A 172 -18.88 7.36 3.38
CA ILE A 172 -20.34 7.19 3.47
C ILE A 172 -21.05 8.43 2.92
N ALA A 173 -20.67 9.63 3.37
CA ALA A 173 -21.24 10.88 2.91
C ALA A 173 -21.04 11.12 1.41
N SER A 174 -19.87 10.74 0.88
CA SER A 174 -19.57 10.79 -0.55
C SER A 174 -20.47 9.86 -1.36
N LYS A 175 -20.71 8.64 -0.87
CA LYS A 175 -21.64 7.68 -1.49
C LYS A 175 -23.07 8.20 -1.52
N ASP A 176 -23.49 8.89 -0.47
CA ASP A 176 -24.79 9.56 -0.36
C ASP A 176 -24.84 10.89 -1.15
N LYS A 177 -23.74 11.27 -1.82
CA LYS A 177 -23.58 12.55 -2.57
C LYS A 177 -23.76 13.78 -1.69
N ASN A 178 -23.54 13.66 -0.40
CA ASN A 178 -23.54 14.78 0.55
C ASN A 178 -22.15 15.44 0.60
N LEU A 179 -21.88 16.35 -0.35
CA LEU A 179 -20.56 16.98 -0.50
C LEU A 179 -20.16 17.80 0.71
N ALA A 180 -21.11 18.49 1.37
CA ALA A 180 -20.82 19.30 2.54
C ALA A 180 -20.38 18.41 3.73
N GLU A 181 -21.06 17.30 3.95
CA GLU A 181 -20.68 16.34 4.98
C GLU A 181 -19.37 15.64 4.66
N THR A 182 -19.14 15.27 3.37
CA THR A 182 -17.86 14.69 2.95
C THR A 182 -16.69 15.61 3.30
N GLU A 183 -16.78 16.89 2.93
CA GLU A 183 -15.75 17.88 3.23
C GLU A 183 -15.57 18.08 4.74
N SER A 184 -16.68 18.18 5.49
CA SER A 184 -16.68 18.31 6.95
C SER A 184 -15.96 17.14 7.62
N GLN A 185 -16.28 15.91 7.25
CA GLN A 185 -15.68 14.72 7.83
C GLN A 185 -14.17 14.60 7.50
N LEU A 186 -13.75 14.94 6.28
CA LEU A 186 -12.33 15.00 5.93
C LEU A 186 -11.58 16.06 6.76
N GLN A 187 -12.20 17.22 7.00
CA GLN A 187 -11.63 18.26 7.86
C GLN A 187 -11.53 17.80 9.33
N GLN A 188 -12.50 17.04 9.84
CA GLN A 188 -12.40 16.46 11.19
C GLN A 188 -11.25 15.42 11.25
N ALA A 189 -11.12 14.54 10.24
CA ALA A 189 -9.98 13.61 10.16
C ALA A 189 -8.63 14.34 10.24
N ILE A 190 -8.47 15.43 9.46
CA ILE A 190 -7.27 16.28 9.49
C ILE A 190 -7.01 16.84 10.90
N LYS A 191 -8.06 17.29 11.58
CA LYS A 191 -7.94 17.93 12.90
C LYS A 191 -7.48 16.98 14.00
N VAL A 192 -7.92 15.72 13.95
CA VAL A 192 -7.65 14.74 15.01
C VAL A 192 -6.47 13.82 14.71
N ALA A 193 -5.99 13.78 13.47
CA ALA A 193 -4.89 12.93 13.05
C ALA A 193 -3.55 13.35 13.66
N LYS A 194 -2.73 12.37 14.08
CA LYS A 194 -1.35 12.61 14.51
C LYS A 194 -0.46 13.06 13.36
N ASP A 195 -0.62 12.45 12.19
CA ASP A 195 -0.09 12.90 10.90
C ASP A 195 -1.26 13.16 9.95
N PRO A 196 -1.61 14.43 9.69
CA PRO A 196 -2.75 14.75 8.84
C PRO A 196 -2.43 14.73 7.33
N SER A 197 -1.20 14.41 6.93
CA SER A 197 -0.75 14.51 5.53
C SER A 197 -1.65 13.74 4.58
N GLN A 198 -1.98 12.50 4.92
CA GLN A 198 -2.84 11.64 4.11
C GLN A 198 -4.27 12.19 4.00
N TYR A 199 -4.83 12.73 5.09
CA TYR A 199 -6.19 13.28 5.08
C TYR A 199 -6.26 14.61 4.31
N TRP A 200 -5.18 15.42 4.32
CA TRP A 200 -5.03 16.54 3.40
C TRP A 200 -5.01 16.09 1.93
N MET A 201 -4.36 14.95 1.62
CA MET A 201 -4.38 14.37 0.28
C MET A 201 -5.77 13.87 -0.12
N ASN A 202 -6.50 13.24 0.81
CA ASN A 202 -7.89 12.83 0.57
C ASN A 202 -8.78 14.05 0.27
N LEU A 203 -8.60 15.15 1.02
CA LEU A 203 -9.31 16.42 0.78
C LEU A 203 -8.90 17.04 -0.56
N ALA A 204 -7.63 17.00 -0.94
CA ALA A 204 -7.16 17.46 -2.24
C ALA A 204 -7.79 16.67 -3.39
N SER A 205 -7.86 15.34 -3.25
CA SER A 205 -8.55 14.46 -4.21
C SER A 205 -10.04 14.80 -4.32
N PHE A 206 -10.71 14.99 -3.18
CA PHE A 206 -12.10 15.47 -3.16
C PHE A 206 -12.28 16.76 -3.93
N TYR A 207 -11.45 17.78 -3.70
CA TYR A 207 -11.51 19.04 -4.44
C TYR A 207 -11.21 18.88 -5.93
N SER A 208 -10.28 18.02 -6.29
CA SER A 208 -9.98 17.67 -7.68
C SER A 208 -11.21 17.15 -8.43
N HIS A 209 -11.93 16.20 -7.83
CA HIS A 209 -13.13 15.60 -8.41
C HIS A 209 -14.32 16.57 -8.51
N HIS A 210 -14.32 17.63 -7.71
CA HIS A 210 -15.40 18.61 -7.68
C HIS A 210 -15.03 19.96 -8.34
N ALA A 211 -14.01 19.94 -9.22
CA ALA A 211 -13.57 21.11 -10.01
C ALA A 211 -13.22 22.34 -9.15
N ARG A 212 -12.61 22.11 -7.98
CA ARG A 212 -12.13 23.16 -7.05
C ARG A 212 -10.59 23.23 -7.05
N PRO A 213 -9.95 23.68 -8.13
CA PRO A 213 -8.49 23.56 -8.30
C PRO A 213 -7.69 24.39 -7.28
N ASP A 214 -8.19 25.55 -6.85
CA ASP A 214 -7.48 26.38 -5.88
C ASP A 214 -7.48 25.73 -4.49
N ASP A 215 -8.61 25.14 -4.08
CA ASP A 215 -8.71 24.42 -2.82
C ASP A 215 -7.88 23.12 -2.86
N MET A 216 -7.87 22.41 -3.98
CA MET A 216 -6.99 21.28 -4.22
C MET A 216 -5.51 21.67 -4.02
N GLN A 217 -5.07 22.76 -4.63
CA GLN A 217 -3.68 23.21 -4.52
C GLN A 217 -3.32 23.62 -3.08
N LYS A 218 -4.24 24.27 -2.36
CA LYS A 218 -4.06 24.60 -0.94
C LYS A 218 -3.93 23.33 -0.09
N ALA A 219 -4.80 22.35 -0.32
CA ALA A 219 -4.75 21.09 0.43
C ALA A 219 -3.45 20.31 0.18
N ILE A 220 -2.97 20.24 -1.08
CA ILE A 220 -1.66 19.67 -1.41
C ILE A 220 -0.55 20.40 -0.65
N SER A 221 -0.56 21.75 -0.66
CA SER A 221 0.44 22.55 0.03
C SER A 221 0.44 22.30 1.53
N GLN A 222 -0.73 22.17 2.15
CA GLN A 222 -0.87 21.84 3.57
C GLN A 222 -0.33 20.44 3.90
N ALA A 223 -0.61 19.43 3.07
CA ALA A 223 -0.05 18.09 3.26
C ALA A 223 1.48 18.10 3.20
N LEU A 224 2.04 18.78 2.19
CA LEU A 224 3.49 18.88 2.01
C LEU A 224 4.20 19.73 3.08
N ALA A 225 3.48 20.61 3.78
CA ALA A 225 4.00 21.43 4.87
C ALA A 225 4.08 20.65 6.21
N GLN A 226 3.43 19.48 6.32
CA GLN A 226 3.44 18.73 7.59
C GLN A 226 4.85 18.27 7.96
N PRO A 227 5.31 18.49 9.20
CA PRO A 227 6.67 18.18 9.62
C PRO A 227 6.98 16.68 9.63
N ASN A 228 5.97 15.85 9.93
CA ASN A 228 6.10 14.40 10.09
C ASN A 228 5.56 13.62 8.89
N LYS A 229 5.31 14.30 7.75
CA LYS A 229 4.80 13.62 6.57
C LYS A 229 5.71 12.49 6.10
N SER A 230 5.11 11.39 5.67
CA SER A 230 5.83 10.34 4.96
C SER A 230 6.30 10.81 3.58
N ALA A 231 7.31 10.16 3.02
CA ALA A 231 7.73 10.42 1.64
C ALA A 231 6.60 10.15 0.62
N GLU A 232 5.70 9.23 0.94
CA GLU A 232 4.53 8.89 0.16
C GLU A 232 3.63 10.11 -0.15
N THR A 233 3.61 11.11 0.73
CA THR A 233 2.87 12.36 0.50
C THR A 233 3.24 13.02 -0.83
N TYR A 234 4.52 12.93 -1.26
CA TYR A 234 4.94 13.41 -2.58
C TYR A 234 4.34 12.59 -3.72
N TYR A 235 4.31 11.26 -3.58
CA TYR A 235 3.69 10.38 -4.58
C TYR A 235 2.18 10.67 -4.71
N ASN A 236 1.47 10.78 -3.59
CA ASN A 236 0.05 11.07 -3.55
C ASN A 236 -0.26 12.45 -4.13
N ALA A 237 0.55 13.48 -3.82
CA ALA A 237 0.41 14.82 -4.42
C ALA A 237 0.57 14.79 -5.95
N ALA A 238 1.55 14.05 -6.45
CA ALA A 238 1.73 13.86 -7.88
C ALA A 238 0.55 13.13 -8.53
N GLY A 239 -0.01 12.12 -7.86
CA GLY A 239 -1.21 11.39 -8.30
C GLY A 239 -2.43 12.30 -8.44
N VAL A 240 -2.69 13.15 -7.44
CA VAL A 240 -3.79 14.13 -7.48
C VAL A 240 -3.61 15.13 -8.62
N LEU A 241 -2.40 15.66 -8.82
CA LEU A 241 -2.10 16.57 -9.92
C LEU A 241 -2.26 15.89 -11.28
N PHE A 242 -1.82 14.65 -11.42
CA PHE A 242 -1.99 13.87 -12.65
C PHE A 242 -3.47 13.64 -12.98
N GLN A 243 -4.28 13.22 -12.02
CA GLN A 243 -5.71 12.99 -12.18
C GLN A 243 -6.46 14.28 -12.55
N SER A 244 -6.10 15.40 -11.94
CA SER A 244 -6.68 16.72 -12.25
C SER A 244 -6.28 17.27 -13.62
N GLY A 245 -5.25 16.70 -14.25
CA GLY A 245 -4.64 17.24 -15.48
C GLY A 245 -3.93 18.58 -15.28
N LYS A 246 -3.56 18.93 -14.04
CA LYS A 246 -2.98 20.23 -13.68
C LYS A 246 -1.54 20.08 -13.21
N ASN A 247 -0.76 21.13 -13.48
CA ASN A 247 0.58 21.34 -12.93
C ASN A 247 1.52 20.11 -13.03
N PHE A 248 1.60 19.50 -14.20
CA PHE A 248 2.51 18.36 -14.44
C PHE A 248 3.97 18.61 -14.05
N PRO A 249 4.54 19.83 -14.21
CA PRO A 249 5.90 20.09 -13.73
C PRO A 249 6.07 19.84 -12.23
N ALA A 250 5.12 20.28 -11.41
CA ALA A 250 5.15 20.01 -9.97
C ALA A 250 4.98 18.50 -9.66
N ALA A 251 4.10 17.80 -10.39
CA ALA A 251 3.93 16.36 -10.23
C ALA A 251 5.23 15.59 -10.51
N ILE A 252 5.97 15.98 -11.56
CA ILE A 252 7.28 15.41 -11.89
C ILE A 252 8.29 15.68 -10.76
N GLU A 253 8.33 16.92 -10.25
CA GLU A 253 9.23 17.28 -9.14
C GLU A 253 8.93 16.44 -7.90
N TYR A 254 7.67 16.27 -7.55
CA TYR A 254 7.26 15.48 -6.39
C TYR A 254 7.63 14.00 -6.55
N LEU A 255 7.40 13.39 -7.70
CA LEU A 255 7.82 11.99 -7.95
C LEU A 255 9.34 11.81 -7.89
N LYS A 256 10.11 12.77 -8.43
CA LYS A 256 11.57 12.76 -8.30
C LYS A 256 12.01 12.88 -6.83
N LYS A 257 11.38 13.76 -6.03
CA LYS A 257 11.62 13.85 -4.59
C LYS A 257 11.29 12.53 -3.88
N TYR A 258 10.18 11.91 -4.25
CA TYR A 258 9.79 10.61 -3.70
C TYR A 258 10.84 9.54 -3.99
N LEU A 259 11.21 9.35 -5.25
CA LEU A 259 12.21 8.35 -5.67
C LEU A 259 13.59 8.59 -5.03
N ASN A 260 13.98 9.85 -4.85
CA ASN A 260 15.26 10.21 -4.23
C ASN A 260 15.24 10.17 -2.69
N SER A 261 14.07 9.99 -2.06
CA SER A 261 13.96 9.98 -0.59
C SER A 261 14.59 8.76 0.06
N GLY A 262 14.70 7.65 -0.67
CA GLY A 262 15.08 6.33 -0.11
C GLY A 262 14.04 5.74 0.86
N ALA A 263 12.91 6.43 1.08
CA ALA A 263 11.86 6.07 2.03
C ALA A 263 10.54 5.72 1.31
N MET A 264 10.64 4.92 0.25
CA MET A 264 9.48 4.44 -0.47
C MET A 264 8.65 3.48 0.39
N VAL A 265 7.35 3.43 0.13
CA VAL A 265 6.41 2.56 0.84
C VAL A 265 5.85 1.48 -0.08
N GLU A 266 5.26 0.45 0.50
CA GLU A 266 4.71 -0.69 -0.24
C GLU A 266 3.52 -0.30 -1.14
N ASP A 267 2.67 0.61 -0.68
CA ASP A 267 1.50 1.08 -1.45
C ASP A 267 1.89 1.97 -2.64
N ALA A 268 3.12 2.51 -2.63
CA ALA A 268 3.70 3.33 -3.69
C ALA A 268 5.14 2.89 -4.04
N PRO A 269 5.39 1.65 -4.46
CA PRO A 269 6.75 1.17 -4.72
C PRO A 269 7.39 1.92 -5.89
N ALA A 270 8.72 1.92 -5.96
CA ALA A 270 9.49 2.70 -6.94
C ALA A 270 9.04 2.46 -8.40
N PHE A 271 8.72 1.22 -8.78
CA PHE A 271 8.28 0.93 -10.14
C PHE A 271 6.96 1.63 -10.50
N ARG A 272 6.03 1.82 -9.54
CA ARG A 272 4.78 2.57 -9.75
C ARG A 272 5.05 4.07 -9.88
N ALA A 273 6.01 4.61 -9.14
CA ALA A 273 6.42 6.00 -9.28
C ALA A 273 7.03 6.28 -10.66
N HIS A 274 7.89 5.39 -11.18
CA HIS A 274 8.39 5.46 -12.55
C HIS A 274 7.25 5.35 -13.58
N TYR A 275 6.31 4.44 -13.38
CA TYR A 275 5.16 4.31 -14.26
C TYR A 275 4.32 5.59 -14.31
N LEU A 276 4.04 6.23 -13.16
CA LEU A 276 3.31 7.48 -13.09
C LEU A 276 4.08 8.64 -13.75
N LEU A 277 5.42 8.72 -13.59
CA LEU A 277 6.26 9.66 -14.32
C LEU A 277 6.13 9.47 -15.84
N GLY A 278 6.20 8.22 -16.30
CA GLY A 278 6.00 7.89 -17.71
C GLY A 278 4.64 8.35 -18.23
N GLN A 279 3.57 8.14 -17.47
CA GLN A 279 2.23 8.60 -17.83
C GLN A 279 2.13 10.14 -17.90
N ILE A 280 2.77 10.85 -16.98
CA ILE A 280 2.82 12.32 -17.00
C ILE A 280 3.57 12.82 -18.24
N TYR A 281 4.74 12.26 -18.54
CA TYR A 281 5.48 12.63 -19.74
C TYR A 281 4.71 12.30 -21.03
N GLU A 282 4.01 11.16 -21.08
CA GLU A 282 3.14 10.80 -22.21
C GLU A 282 2.03 11.83 -22.41
N LYS A 283 1.37 12.29 -21.32
CA LYS A 283 0.35 13.36 -21.34
C LYS A 283 0.91 14.71 -21.81
N MET A 284 2.18 14.99 -21.55
CA MET A 284 2.87 16.18 -22.00
C MET A 284 3.38 16.07 -23.46
N GLY A 285 3.21 14.92 -24.12
CA GLY A 285 3.73 14.65 -25.46
C GLY A 285 5.24 14.34 -25.51
N ASN A 286 5.89 14.21 -24.35
CA ASN A 286 7.32 13.90 -24.26
C ASN A 286 7.55 12.38 -24.29
N LYS A 287 7.47 11.81 -25.48
CA LYS A 287 7.62 10.37 -25.70
C LYS A 287 9.00 9.80 -25.27
N PRO A 288 10.14 10.47 -25.50
CA PRO A 288 11.44 9.94 -25.08
C PRO A 288 11.51 9.72 -23.57
N ASP A 289 11.12 10.72 -22.76
CA ASP A 289 11.14 10.60 -21.31
C ASP A 289 10.08 9.61 -20.81
N ALA A 290 8.89 9.58 -21.42
CA ALA A 290 7.88 8.58 -21.11
C ALA A 290 8.41 7.15 -21.31
N SER A 291 9.05 6.88 -22.45
CA SER A 291 9.66 5.58 -22.75
C SER A 291 10.77 5.23 -21.74
N ALA A 292 11.61 6.19 -21.36
CA ALA A 292 12.66 5.97 -20.37
C ALA A 292 12.08 5.55 -19.01
N GLU A 293 11.04 6.24 -18.54
CA GLU A 293 10.41 5.97 -17.26
C GLU A 293 9.63 4.63 -17.26
N TYR A 294 8.96 4.27 -18.35
CA TYR A 294 8.34 2.95 -18.49
C TYR A 294 9.37 1.82 -18.48
N LYS A 295 10.54 2.02 -19.11
CA LYS A 295 11.65 1.06 -19.03
C LYS A 295 12.20 0.95 -17.60
N ALA A 296 12.34 2.06 -16.89
CA ALA A 296 12.77 2.06 -15.49
C ALA A 296 11.78 1.29 -14.60
N SER A 297 10.46 1.48 -14.81
CA SER A 297 9.42 0.69 -14.14
C SER A 297 9.58 -0.81 -14.40
N LEU A 298 9.76 -1.21 -15.66
CA LEU A 298 9.89 -2.61 -16.06
C LEU A 298 11.23 -3.24 -15.62
N ALA A 299 12.28 -2.45 -15.43
CA ALA A 299 13.53 -2.94 -14.88
C ALA A 299 13.44 -3.40 -13.43
N LEU A 300 12.44 -2.88 -12.69
CA LEU A 300 12.15 -3.24 -11.30
C LEU A 300 11.05 -4.32 -11.19
N ALA A 301 10.13 -4.33 -12.16
CA ALA A 301 8.92 -5.15 -12.15
C ALA A 301 8.56 -5.54 -13.60
N SER A 302 9.31 -6.49 -14.18
CA SER A 302 9.16 -6.90 -15.60
C SER A 302 7.76 -7.46 -15.91
N GLY A 303 7.10 -8.04 -14.91
CA GLY A 303 5.75 -8.58 -15.00
C GLY A 303 4.63 -7.52 -14.90
N PHE A 304 4.93 -6.22 -14.78
CA PHE A 304 3.93 -5.16 -14.65
C PHE A 304 3.34 -4.79 -16.02
N ALA A 305 2.24 -5.44 -16.38
CA ALA A 305 1.60 -5.32 -17.70
C ALA A 305 1.20 -3.88 -18.09
N PRO A 306 0.73 -3.00 -17.17
CA PRO A 306 0.42 -1.60 -17.52
C PRO A 306 1.61 -0.85 -18.10
N ALA A 307 2.79 -0.98 -17.51
CA ALA A 307 4.01 -0.32 -18.03
C ALA A 307 4.44 -0.90 -19.38
N SER A 308 4.34 -2.22 -19.58
CA SER A 308 4.64 -2.87 -20.86
C SER A 308 3.73 -2.36 -22.00
N LYS A 309 2.42 -2.27 -21.74
CA LYS A 309 1.46 -1.72 -22.71
C LYS A 309 1.73 -0.25 -23.01
N ALA A 310 2.07 0.55 -21.98
CA ALA A 310 2.37 1.96 -22.14
C ALA A 310 3.66 2.19 -22.95
N LEU A 311 4.69 1.40 -22.68
CA LEU A 311 5.93 1.46 -23.44
C LEU A 311 5.71 1.19 -24.94
N GLY A 312 4.85 0.22 -25.28
CA GLY A 312 4.48 -0.05 -26.67
C GLY A 312 3.77 1.11 -27.39
N ARG A 313 3.07 1.99 -26.65
CA ARG A 313 2.45 3.22 -27.22
C ARG A 313 3.44 4.39 -27.34
N ALA A 314 4.45 4.43 -26.48
CA ALA A 314 5.42 5.52 -26.43
C ALA A 314 6.55 5.39 -27.48
N GLN A 315 6.69 4.22 -28.10
CA GLN A 315 7.58 3.96 -29.22
C GLN A 315 6.94 4.40 -30.55
#